data_f0099790e256dfa6a1f446bd31b59ee1
#
_entry.id   f0099790e256dfa6a1f446bd31b59ee1
#
_cell.length_a   1.000
_cell.length_b   1.000
_cell.length_c   1.000
_cell.angle_alpha   90.00
_cell.angle_beta   90.00
_cell.angle_gamma   90.00
#
_symmetry.space_group_name_H-M   'P 1'
#
loop_
_entity.id
_entity.type
_entity.pdbx_description
1 polymer ?
#
loop_
_entity_poly.entity_id
_entity_poly.type
_entity_poly.pdbx_seq_one_letter_code
_entity_poly.pdbx_strand_id
1 'polypeptide(L)'
;LWLLLIISTLIPIYGLINHNFFDNDYMHDISDPVLIGVTFVMLGIIFLFLLMNLSTEIDHKGIRMKFYPFISKDLAWKDIKTARVFNYGFVGGWGIRSITKFGTVYNIKGNKGLVIELQNGNRFVIGTQKEQELQAYIEKFNL
;
A
#
# COMPACT_ATOMS: atom_id res chain seq x y z
N LEU A 1 -11.74 1.89 2.57
CA LEU A 1 -11.11 2.28 1.30
C LEU A 1 -11.84 1.69 0.10
N TRP A 2 -11.97 0.35 0.00
CA TRP A 2 -12.61 -0.33 -1.13
C TRP A 2 -14.04 0.16 -1.40
N LEU A 3 -14.86 0.27 -0.35
CA LEU A 3 -16.23 0.81 -0.47
C LEU A 3 -16.25 2.22 -1.05
N LEU A 4 -15.35 3.09 -0.62
CA LEU A 4 -15.26 4.45 -1.14
C LEU A 4 -14.86 4.47 -2.62
N LEU A 5 -13.90 3.64 -3.02
CA LEU A 5 -13.48 3.52 -4.42
C LEU A 5 -14.61 2.99 -5.31
N ILE A 6 -15.35 2.00 -4.85
CA ILE A 6 -16.49 1.44 -5.59
C ILE A 6 -17.60 2.49 -5.71
N ILE A 7 -17.98 3.13 -4.61
CA ILE A 7 -19.03 4.15 -4.62
C ILE A 7 -18.64 5.31 -5.52
N SER A 8 -17.40 5.83 -5.44
CA SER A 8 -16.94 6.92 -6.28
C SER A 8 -16.90 6.56 -7.77
N THR A 9 -16.68 5.30 -8.12
CA THR A 9 -16.74 4.82 -9.51
C THR A 9 -18.17 4.70 -10.04
N LEU A 10 -19.13 4.41 -9.16
CA LEU A 10 -20.54 4.33 -9.55
C LEU A 10 -21.14 5.67 -9.95
N ILE A 11 -20.63 6.79 -9.43
CA ILE A 11 -21.14 8.14 -9.71
C ILE A 11 -21.02 8.48 -11.20
N PRO A 12 -19.85 8.45 -11.86
CA PRO A 12 -19.76 8.76 -13.28
C PRO A 12 -20.45 7.71 -14.16
N ILE A 13 -20.49 6.44 -13.75
CA ILE A 13 -21.23 5.39 -14.46
C ILE A 13 -22.73 5.71 -14.42
N TYR A 14 -23.26 6.09 -13.26
CA TYR A 14 -24.66 6.51 -13.14
C TYR A 14 -24.96 7.73 -14.02
N GLY A 15 -24.04 8.71 -14.07
CA GLY A 15 -24.14 9.85 -14.97
C GLY A 15 -24.26 9.45 -16.44
N LEU A 16 -23.42 8.55 -16.91
CA LEU A 16 -23.46 8.03 -18.28
C LEU A 16 -24.77 7.31 -18.59
N ILE A 17 -25.26 6.47 -17.67
CA ILE A 17 -26.53 5.75 -17.85
C ILE A 17 -27.69 6.73 -17.92
N ASN A 18 -27.72 7.71 -17.02
CA ASN A 18 -28.79 8.70 -16.94
C ASN A 18 -28.86 9.57 -18.17
N HIS A 19 -27.71 10.04 -18.65
CA HIS A 19 -27.61 10.88 -19.85
C HIS A 19 -28.04 10.14 -21.13
N ASN A 20 -27.71 8.87 -21.25
CA ASN A 20 -27.97 8.10 -22.48
C ASN A 20 -29.35 7.39 -22.51
N PHE A 21 -29.95 7.10 -21.33
CA PHE A 21 -31.16 6.29 -21.26
C PHE A 21 -32.38 6.98 -20.63
N PHE A 22 -32.19 8.02 -19.83
CA PHE A 22 -33.30 8.58 -19.02
C PHE A 22 -33.62 10.05 -19.31
N ASP A 23 -32.85 10.72 -20.17
CA ASP A 23 -33.06 12.13 -20.58
C ASP A 23 -33.27 13.09 -19.37
N ASN A 24 -32.56 12.82 -18.27
CA ASN A 24 -32.70 13.51 -17.00
C ASN A 24 -31.58 14.53 -16.80
N ASP A 25 -31.93 15.78 -16.47
CA ASP A 25 -31.05 16.95 -16.43
C ASP A 25 -29.99 16.99 -15.31
N TYR A 26 -29.91 15.99 -14.45
CA TYR A 26 -29.06 16.06 -13.24
C TYR A 26 -27.53 16.16 -13.50
N MET A 27 -27.04 15.83 -14.68
CA MET A 27 -25.62 15.97 -15.05
C MET A 27 -25.44 16.50 -16.48
N HIS A 28 -26.39 17.25 -16.99
CA HIS A 28 -26.40 17.78 -18.36
C HIS A 28 -25.17 18.65 -18.69
N ASP A 29 -24.58 19.29 -17.67
CA ASP A 29 -23.40 20.16 -17.85
C ASP A 29 -22.08 19.39 -18.05
N ILE A 30 -22.07 18.05 -17.82
CA ILE A 30 -20.87 17.23 -17.95
C ILE A 30 -20.97 16.36 -19.21
N SER A 31 -20.10 16.62 -20.18
CA SER A 31 -20.09 15.84 -21.42
C SER A 31 -19.69 14.38 -21.21
N ASP A 32 -20.29 13.49 -22.02
CA ASP A 32 -19.99 12.03 -22.01
C ASP A 32 -18.50 11.70 -22.06
N PRO A 33 -17.66 12.34 -22.90
CA PRO A 33 -16.21 12.08 -22.91
C PRO A 33 -15.54 12.33 -21.57
N VAL A 34 -16.00 13.31 -20.78
CA VAL A 34 -15.48 13.59 -19.44
C VAL A 34 -15.88 12.48 -18.47
N LEU A 35 -17.14 12.06 -18.49
CA LEU A 35 -17.64 10.96 -17.64
C LEU A 35 -16.92 9.64 -17.94
N ILE A 36 -16.72 9.34 -19.23
CA ILE A 36 -15.95 8.18 -19.70
C ILE A 36 -14.50 8.27 -19.18
N GLY A 37 -13.85 9.42 -19.35
CA GLY A 37 -12.48 9.64 -18.90
C GLY A 37 -12.32 9.44 -17.39
N VAL A 38 -13.23 10.02 -16.59
CA VAL A 38 -13.23 9.85 -15.12
C VAL A 38 -13.44 8.38 -14.73
N THR A 39 -14.36 7.68 -15.42
CA THR A 39 -14.60 6.25 -15.18
C THR A 39 -13.35 5.43 -15.44
N PHE A 40 -12.65 5.64 -16.55
CA PHE A 40 -11.40 4.95 -16.86
C PHE A 40 -10.30 5.22 -15.84
N VAL A 41 -10.16 6.47 -15.37
CA VAL A 41 -9.20 6.82 -14.32
C VAL A 41 -9.52 6.08 -13.02
N MET A 42 -10.79 6.05 -12.60
CA MET A 42 -11.22 5.35 -11.38
C MET A 42 -10.98 3.84 -11.48
N LEU A 43 -11.31 3.23 -12.62
CA LEU A 43 -11.04 1.81 -12.86
C LEU A 43 -9.53 1.52 -12.86
N GLY A 44 -8.72 2.42 -13.42
CA GLY A 44 -7.26 2.33 -13.39
C GLY A 44 -6.70 2.36 -11.97
N ILE A 45 -7.24 3.24 -11.11
CA ILE A 45 -6.87 3.31 -9.69
C ILE A 45 -7.25 2.01 -8.96
N ILE A 46 -8.45 1.50 -9.17
CA ILE A 46 -8.89 0.22 -8.59
C ILE A 46 -7.95 -0.91 -9.04
N PHE A 47 -7.65 -0.99 -10.33
CA PHE A 47 -6.76 -1.99 -10.90
C PHE A 47 -5.35 -1.91 -10.30
N LEU A 48 -4.81 -0.70 -10.14
CA LEU A 48 -3.53 -0.48 -9.49
C LEU A 48 -3.53 -0.99 -8.04
N PHE A 49 -4.58 -0.73 -7.27
CA PHE A 49 -4.72 -1.26 -5.91
C PHE A 49 -4.83 -2.79 -5.87
N LEU A 50 -5.48 -3.41 -6.86
CA LEU A 50 -5.55 -4.87 -6.98
C LEU A 50 -4.17 -5.50 -7.26
N LEU A 51 -3.30 -4.80 -7.98
CA LEU A 51 -1.94 -5.25 -8.26
C LEU A 51 -0.99 -5.08 -7.07
N MET A 52 -1.35 -4.24 -6.09
CA MET A 52 -0.46 -3.98 -4.95
C MET A 52 -0.24 -5.24 -4.11
N ASN A 53 1.02 -5.63 -4.01
CA ASN A 53 1.46 -6.75 -3.19
C ASN A 53 2.74 -6.40 -2.43
N LEU A 54 2.78 -6.74 -1.15
CA LEU A 54 3.98 -6.62 -0.31
C LEU A 54 4.48 -8.02 0.02
N SER A 55 5.59 -8.39 -0.57
CA SER A 55 6.30 -9.64 -0.31
C SER A 55 7.60 -9.36 0.41
N THR A 56 7.93 -10.18 1.43
CA THR A 56 9.17 -10.08 2.18
C THR A 56 9.77 -11.47 2.29
N GLU A 57 11.00 -11.60 1.82
CA GLU A 57 11.81 -12.79 1.95
C GLU A 57 12.97 -12.50 2.89
N ILE A 58 13.19 -13.39 3.86
CA ILE A 58 14.27 -13.30 4.83
C ILE A 58 15.11 -14.58 4.74
N ASP A 59 16.38 -14.42 4.43
CA ASP A 59 17.32 -15.52 4.30
C ASP A 59 18.65 -15.22 5.01
N HIS A 60 19.63 -16.12 4.87
CA HIS A 60 20.97 -15.95 5.46
C HIS A 60 21.76 -14.76 4.88
N LYS A 61 21.34 -14.19 3.74
CA LYS A 61 22.00 -13.04 3.10
C LYS A 61 21.42 -11.73 3.61
N GLY A 62 20.14 -11.70 4.00
CA GLY A 62 19.48 -10.49 4.43
C GLY A 62 17.96 -10.50 4.26
N ILE A 63 17.40 -9.31 4.13
CA ILE A 63 15.96 -9.09 3.97
C ILE A 63 15.71 -8.49 2.60
N ARG A 64 14.90 -9.18 1.78
CA ARG A 64 14.43 -8.68 0.49
C ARG A 64 12.95 -8.34 0.59
N MET A 65 12.62 -7.11 0.27
CA MET A 65 11.26 -6.61 0.26
C MET A 65 10.87 -6.16 -1.15
N LYS A 66 9.71 -6.61 -1.63
CA LYS A 66 9.09 -6.13 -2.87
C LYS A 66 7.71 -5.58 -2.57
N PHE A 67 7.54 -4.29 -2.77
CA PHE A 67 6.24 -3.62 -2.77
C PHE A 67 5.83 -3.36 -4.22
N TYR A 68 5.24 -4.37 -4.84
CA TYR A 68 4.84 -4.30 -6.24
C TYR A 68 3.64 -3.34 -6.43
N PRO A 69 3.60 -2.52 -7.50
CA PRO A 69 4.59 -2.39 -8.58
C PRO A 69 5.68 -1.33 -8.31
N PHE A 70 5.77 -0.74 -7.12
CA PHE A 70 6.48 0.52 -6.88
C PHE A 70 7.96 0.36 -6.50
N ILE A 71 8.28 -0.50 -5.53
CA ILE A 71 9.59 -0.51 -4.87
C ILE A 71 10.07 -1.94 -4.59
N SER A 72 11.38 -2.16 -4.80
CA SER A 72 12.12 -3.31 -4.30
C SER A 72 13.29 -2.84 -3.45
N LYS A 73 13.58 -3.51 -2.33
CA LYS A 73 14.71 -3.25 -1.46
C LYS A 73 15.39 -4.55 -1.09
N ASP A 74 16.71 -4.58 -1.22
CA ASP A 74 17.57 -5.66 -0.79
C ASP A 74 18.49 -5.13 0.32
N LEU A 75 18.44 -5.76 1.49
CA LEU A 75 19.14 -5.33 2.69
C LEU A 75 20.00 -6.47 3.19
N ALA A 76 21.30 -6.32 3.11
CA ALA A 76 22.21 -7.29 3.71
C ALA A 76 22.22 -7.13 5.24
N TRP A 77 22.40 -8.24 5.98
CA TRP A 77 22.45 -8.22 7.45
C TRP A 77 23.49 -7.23 7.99
N LYS A 78 24.63 -7.12 7.33
CA LYS A 78 25.72 -6.19 7.70
C LYS A 78 25.29 -4.71 7.69
N ASP A 79 24.28 -4.35 6.90
CA ASP A 79 23.79 -2.97 6.76
C ASP A 79 22.68 -2.66 7.77
N ILE A 80 22.17 -3.69 8.46
CA ILE A 80 21.12 -3.58 9.45
C ILE A 80 21.75 -3.40 10.82
N LYS A 81 21.37 -2.34 11.52
CA LYS A 81 21.78 -2.07 12.89
C LYS A 81 20.85 -2.76 13.89
N THR A 82 19.53 -2.65 13.67
CA THR A 82 18.50 -3.32 14.46
C THR A 82 17.32 -3.71 13.59
N ALA A 83 16.72 -4.86 13.90
CA ALA A 83 15.48 -5.31 13.29
C ALA A 83 14.59 -5.91 14.36
N ARG A 84 13.37 -5.38 14.54
CA ARG A 84 12.44 -5.86 15.55
C ARG A 84 11.00 -5.80 15.05
N VAL A 85 10.22 -6.77 15.42
CA VAL A 85 8.78 -6.76 15.16
C VAL A 85 8.11 -5.87 16.21
N PHE A 86 7.28 -4.95 15.73
CA PHE A 86 6.65 -3.95 16.57
C PHE A 86 5.27 -3.55 16.04
N ASN A 87 4.39 -3.20 16.97
CA ASN A 87 3.12 -2.58 16.63
C ASN A 87 3.34 -1.07 16.47
N TYR A 88 3.41 -0.60 15.22
CA TYR A 88 3.63 0.82 14.91
C TYR A 88 2.34 1.66 14.97
N GLY A 89 1.18 1.03 15.22
CA GLY A 89 -0.10 1.71 15.34
C GLY A 89 -0.62 2.25 14.01
N PHE A 90 -1.38 3.33 14.07
CA PHE A 90 -1.91 3.99 12.89
C PHE A 90 -0.91 5.02 12.34
N VAL A 91 -0.57 4.89 11.06
CA VAL A 91 0.40 5.75 10.35
C VAL A 91 -0.23 6.54 9.18
N GLY A 92 -1.52 6.83 9.27
CA GLY A 92 -2.23 7.59 8.24
C GLY A 92 -2.77 6.77 7.07
N GLY A 93 -2.83 5.43 7.20
CA GLY A 93 -3.41 4.53 6.20
C GLY A 93 -2.45 3.49 5.66
N TRP A 94 -2.86 2.83 4.58
CA TRP A 94 -2.08 1.79 3.90
C TRP A 94 -1.28 2.35 2.73
N GLY A 95 -0.34 1.57 2.21
CA GLY A 95 0.56 1.93 1.13
C GLY A 95 1.96 2.33 1.62
N ILE A 96 2.58 3.27 0.91
CA ILE A 96 3.89 3.82 1.23
C ILE A 96 3.70 5.14 1.98
N ARG A 97 4.20 5.24 3.22
CA ARG A 97 4.11 6.41 4.06
C ARG A 97 5.51 6.88 4.45
N SER A 98 6.00 7.92 3.79
CA SER A 98 7.40 8.36 3.92
C SER A 98 7.66 9.20 5.16
N ILE A 99 6.66 9.92 5.67
CA ILE A 99 6.83 10.87 6.78
C ILE A 99 6.17 10.30 8.03
N THR A 100 6.86 9.38 8.70
CA THR A 100 6.39 8.83 9.98
C THR A 100 7.51 8.88 11.02
N LYS A 101 7.16 8.77 12.30
CA LYS A 101 8.16 8.66 13.39
C LYS A 101 9.07 7.43 13.30
N PHE A 102 8.71 6.48 12.44
CA PHE A 102 9.47 5.25 12.19
C PHE A 102 10.24 5.30 10.85
N GLY A 103 10.28 6.45 10.17
CA GLY A 103 10.76 6.57 8.81
C GLY A 103 9.69 6.19 7.79
N THR A 104 10.08 5.55 6.71
CA THR A 104 9.14 5.11 5.67
C THR A 104 8.46 3.80 6.08
N VAL A 105 7.14 3.78 6.06
CA VAL A 105 6.33 2.58 6.34
C VAL A 105 5.77 2.03 5.03
N TYR A 106 6.02 0.76 4.78
CA TYR A 106 5.49 -0.02 3.67
C TYR A 106 4.47 -1.02 4.22
N ASN A 107 3.18 -0.77 4.03
CA ASN A 107 2.16 -1.70 4.49
C ASN A 107 0.97 -1.78 3.52
N ILE A 108 0.31 -2.94 3.50
CA ILE A 108 -0.94 -3.15 2.74
C ILE A 108 -2.11 -3.34 3.70
N LYS A 109 -1.85 -3.94 4.88
CA LYS A 109 -2.90 -4.23 5.86
C LYS A 109 -2.29 -4.34 7.27
N GLY A 110 -3.07 -3.94 8.28
CA GLY A 110 -2.69 -4.06 9.69
C GLY A 110 -1.82 -2.91 10.18
N ASN A 111 -1.26 -3.08 11.38
CA ASN A 111 -0.50 -2.09 12.12
C ASN A 111 0.76 -2.69 12.78
N LYS A 112 1.14 -3.90 12.40
CA LYS A 112 2.32 -4.60 12.88
C LYS A 112 3.33 -4.77 11.76
N GLY A 113 4.60 -4.73 12.07
CA GLY A 113 5.64 -4.86 11.07
C GLY A 113 7.04 -4.96 11.64
N LEU A 114 7.98 -5.23 10.78
CA LEU A 114 9.41 -5.26 11.05
C LEU A 114 9.94 -3.83 10.95
N VAL A 115 10.30 -3.24 12.08
CA VAL A 115 11.00 -1.96 12.15
C VAL A 115 12.48 -2.23 11.96
N ILE A 116 13.07 -1.64 10.93
CA ILE A 116 14.48 -1.80 10.57
C ILE A 116 15.17 -0.45 10.70
N GLU A 117 16.28 -0.43 11.42
CA GLU A 117 17.23 0.68 11.45
C GLU A 117 18.52 0.24 10.78
N LEU A 118 18.98 1.01 9.80
CA LEU A 118 20.21 0.74 9.09
C LEU A 118 21.40 1.41 9.79
N GLN A 119 22.62 0.94 9.50
CA GLN A 119 23.87 1.51 10.01
C GLN A 119 24.03 3.00 9.66
N ASN A 120 23.49 3.44 8.52
CA ASN A 120 23.49 4.84 8.09
C ASN A 120 22.42 5.72 8.76
N GLY A 121 21.68 5.20 9.76
CA GLY A 121 20.63 5.90 10.47
C GLY A 121 19.26 5.93 9.80
N ASN A 122 19.12 5.43 8.58
CA ASN A 122 17.83 5.34 7.92
C ASN A 122 16.93 4.31 8.61
N ARG A 123 15.63 4.65 8.71
CA ARG A 123 14.63 3.78 9.33
C ARG A 123 13.49 3.54 8.38
N PHE A 124 12.95 2.32 8.43
CA PHE A 124 11.71 2.00 7.74
C PHE A 124 11.02 0.79 8.38
N VAL A 125 9.77 0.60 8.02
CA VAL A 125 8.93 -0.48 8.53
C VAL A 125 8.38 -1.27 7.37
N ILE A 126 8.46 -2.59 7.47
CA ILE A 126 7.81 -3.52 6.55
C ILE A 126 6.62 -4.13 7.29
N GLY A 127 5.40 -3.82 6.85
CA GLY A 127 4.18 -4.37 7.42
C GLY A 127 4.11 -5.88 7.28
N THR A 128 3.61 -6.56 8.31
CA THR A 128 3.40 -8.00 8.28
C THR A 128 2.01 -8.38 8.79
N GLN A 129 1.49 -9.49 8.27
CA GLN A 129 0.30 -10.15 8.81
C GLN A 129 0.67 -11.41 9.61
N LYS A 130 1.96 -11.78 9.62
CA LYS A 130 2.52 -12.98 10.24
C LYS A 130 3.53 -12.58 11.33
N GLU A 131 3.04 -11.86 12.33
CA GLU A 131 3.89 -11.31 13.41
C GLU A 131 4.71 -12.38 14.11
N GLN A 132 4.06 -13.48 14.55
CA GLN A 132 4.71 -14.53 15.33
C GLN A 132 5.77 -15.28 14.53
N GLU A 133 5.48 -15.61 13.26
CA GLU A 133 6.45 -16.25 12.37
C GLU A 133 7.67 -15.35 12.14
N LEU A 134 7.40 -14.07 11.91
CA LEU A 134 8.46 -13.10 11.67
C LEU A 134 9.31 -12.86 12.90
N GLN A 135 8.69 -12.75 14.08
CA GLN A 135 9.40 -12.60 15.35
C GLN A 135 10.33 -13.79 15.62
N ALA A 136 9.80 -15.02 15.51
CA ALA A 136 10.59 -16.22 15.72
C ALA A 136 11.73 -16.36 14.70
N TYR A 137 11.56 -15.80 13.50
CA TYR A 137 12.61 -15.84 12.47
C TYR A 137 13.73 -14.84 12.76
N ILE A 138 13.38 -13.60 13.16
CA ILE A 138 14.37 -12.54 13.48
C ILE A 138 15.19 -12.91 14.71
N GLU A 139 14.59 -13.53 15.74
CA GLU A 139 15.30 -13.99 16.94
C GLU A 139 16.43 -14.98 16.65
N LYS A 140 16.32 -15.79 15.57
CA LYS A 140 17.39 -16.70 15.15
C LYS A 140 18.66 -15.99 14.67
N PHE A 141 18.56 -14.72 14.27
CA PHE A 141 19.68 -13.94 13.76
C PHE A 141 20.28 -13.01 14.82
N ASN A 142 19.80 -13.04 16.09
CA ASN A 142 20.30 -12.24 17.22
C ASN A 142 20.38 -10.72 16.93
N LEU A 143 19.37 -10.16 16.25
CA LEU A 143 19.30 -8.74 15.87
C LEU A 143 18.38 -7.93 16.78
#